data_421b2b3c530cb0572fbe6520533779db
#
_entry.id   421b2b3c530cb0572fbe6520533779db
#
_cell.length_a   1.000
_cell.length_b   1.000
_cell.length_c   1.000
_cell.angle_alpha   90.00
_cell.angle_beta   90.00
_cell.angle_gamma   90.00
#
_symmetry.space_group_name_H-M   'P 1'
#
loop_
_entity.id
_entity.type
_entity.pdbx_description
1 polymer ?
#
loop_
_entity_poly.entity_id
_entity_poly.type
_entity_poly.pdbx_seq_one_letter_code
_entity_poly.pdbx_strand_id
1 'polypeptide(L)'
;MTEALLTFSPESSLLRSFSRKAKVRFHWALQLLALICALLGLAIISYNKYLNGKEHFVTWHGQTGLLTVVYASLQCMGGLVLLYPKLMKNWTLSKLKLYHATSGLIGYLLGCASLMLGMCSLWFSTSVTGISWYLTMLCPILTSLVIMNQVSNAYLYRKRIQP
;
A
#
# COMPACT_ATOMS: atom_id res chain seq x y z
N MET A 1 2.84 5.17 -2.24
CA MET A 1 2.14 4.52 -1.11
C MET A 1 2.85 4.69 0.22
N THR A 2 4.14 4.42 0.33
CA THR A 2 4.91 4.53 1.60
C THR A 2 4.72 5.89 2.27
N GLU A 3 5.01 7.00 1.57
CA GLU A 3 4.82 8.36 2.10
C GLU A 3 3.38 8.66 2.54
N ALA A 4 2.38 8.10 1.83
CA ALA A 4 0.99 8.27 2.22
C ALA A 4 0.68 7.61 3.58
N LEU A 5 1.28 6.46 3.87
CA LEU A 5 1.15 5.78 5.15
C LEU A 5 1.93 6.49 6.25
N LEU A 6 3.11 7.03 5.94
CA LEU A 6 3.94 7.79 6.87
C LEU A 6 3.36 9.16 7.24
N THR A 7 2.40 9.68 6.48
CA THR A 7 1.80 11.02 6.69
C THR A 7 1.29 11.24 8.13
N PHE A 8 0.80 10.20 8.79
CA PHE A 8 0.29 10.27 10.16
C PHE A 8 1.31 9.91 11.23
N SER A 9 2.54 9.54 10.85
CA SER A 9 3.61 9.27 11.79
C SER A 9 4.08 10.55 12.47
N PRO A 10 4.23 10.58 13.80
CA PRO A 10 4.77 11.74 14.50
C PRO A 10 6.26 11.95 14.26
N GLU A 11 7.01 10.89 13.95
CA GLU A 11 8.48 10.93 13.86
C GLU A 11 8.97 10.99 12.41
N SER A 12 8.36 10.23 11.49
CA SER A 12 8.85 10.01 10.12
C SER A 12 8.08 10.77 9.05
N SER A 13 7.07 11.57 9.42
CA SER A 13 6.26 12.33 8.45
C SER A 13 6.99 13.58 7.98
N LEU A 14 7.15 13.74 6.67
CA LEU A 14 7.57 15.00 6.03
C LEU A 14 6.60 16.16 6.31
N LEU A 15 5.35 15.84 6.63
CA LEU A 15 4.28 16.79 6.91
C LEU A 15 4.04 16.99 8.42
N ARG A 16 5.06 16.82 9.25
CA ARG A 16 4.95 16.86 10.70
C ARG A 16 4.27 18.13 11.23
N SER A 17 4.59 19.29 10.66
CA SER A 17 4.08 20.61 11.03
C SER A 17 2.69 20.94 10.47
N PHE A 18 2.15 20.12 9.56
CA PHE A 18 0.89 20.42 8.90
C PHE A 18 -0.32 20.03 9.75
N SER A 19 -1.44 20.74 9.50
CA SER A 19 -2.72 20.45 10.16
C SER A 19 -3.22 19.04 9.80
N ARG A 20 -4.03 18.44 10.71
CA ARG A 20 -4.62 17.12 10.46
C ARG A 20 -5.44 17.05 9.16
N LYS A 21 -6.15 18.14 8.83
CA LYS A 21 -6.93 18.21 7.57
C LYS A 21 -6.02 18.14 6.35
N ALA A 22 -4.89 18.86 6.37
CA ALA A 22 -3.89 18.79 5.29
C ALA A 22 -3.29 17.38 5.17
N LYS A 23 -2.95 16.74 6.28
CA LYS A 23 -2.45 15.34 6.29
C LYS A 23 -3.44 14.36 5.67
N VAL A 24 -4.73 14.48 5.98
CA VAL A 24 -5.78 13.64 5.37
C VAL A 24 -5.87 13.86 3.86
N ARG A 25 -5.86 15.12 3.41
CA ARG A 25 -5.90 15.44 1.97
C ARG A 25 -4.68 14.89 1.23
N PHE A 26 -3.50 15.03 1.82
CA PHE A 26 -2.26 14.53 1.24
C PHE A 26 -2.25 12.99 1.17
N HIS A 27 -2.69 12.33 2.25
CA HIS A 27 -2.81 10.89 2.29
C HIS A 27 -3.68 10.34 1.16
N TRP A 28 -4.92 10.84 1.04
CA TRP A 28 -5.81 10.30 0.02
C TRP A 28 -5.36 10.66 -1.40
N ALA A 29 -4.80 11.86 -1.62
CA ALA A 29 -4.30 12.25 -2.94
C ALA A 29 -3.15 11.35 -3.40
N LEU A 30 -2.18 11.04 -2.51
CA LEU A 30 -1.09 10.12 -2.82
C LEU A 30 -1.58 8.67 -3.01
N GLN A 31 -2.57 8.21 -2.25
CA GLN A 31 -3.12 6.87 -2.41
C GLN A 31 -3.91 6.75 -3.72
N LEU A 32 -4.70 7.76 -4.07
CA LEU A 32 -5.41 7.80 -5.35
C LEU A 32 -4.43 7.81 -6.52
N LEU A 33 -3.39 8.65 -6.47
CA LEU A 33 -2.35 8.67 -7.50
C LEU A 33 -1.66 7.30 -7.64
N ALA A 34 -1.31 6.67 -6.53
CA ALA A 34 -0.70 5.34 -6.54
C ALA A 34 -1.63 4.28 -7.13
N LEU A 35 -2.93 4.33 -6.83
CA LEU A 35 -3.93 3.42 -7.39
C LEU A 35 -4.09 3.65 -8.91
N ILE A 36 -4.16 4.89 -9.37
CA ILE A 36 -4.22 5.23 -10.79
C ILE A 36 -2.99 4.67 -11.53
N CYS A 37 -1.78 4.89 -11.00
CA CYS A 37 -0.55 4.34 -11.57
C CYS A 37 -0.57 2.81 -11.62
N ALA A 38 -1.08 2.15 -10.58
CA ALA A 38 -1.18 0.68 -10.54
C ALA A 38 -2.19 0.15 -11.56
N LEU A 39 -3.34 0.80 -11.71
CA LEU A 39 -4.36 0.44 -12.73
C LEU A 39 -3.84 0.65 -14.15
N LEU A 40 -3.14 1.76 -14.40
CA LEU A 40 -2.51 2.01 -15.70
C LEU A 40 -1.44 0.96 -16.01
N GLY A 41 -0.57 0.64 -15.05
CA GLY A 41 0.43 -0.42 -15.19
C GLY A 41 -0.20 -1.79 -15.47
N LEU A 42 -1.28 -2.13 -14.77
CA LEU A 42 -2.04 -3.37 -15.00
C LEU A 42 -2.65 -3.40 -16.41
N ALA A 43 -3.24 -2.29 -16.86
CA ALA A 43 -3.82 -2.18 -18.19
C ALA A 43 -2.75 -2.34 -19.29
N ILE A 44 -1.62 -1.64 -19.14
CA ILE A 44 -0.50 -1.71 -20.09
C ILE A 44 0.06 -3.12 -20.20
N ILE A 45 0.33 -3.79 -19.07
CA ILE A 45 0.90 -5.16 -19.12
C ILE A 45 -0.11 -6.17 -19.65
N SER A 46 -1.40 -6.00 -19.32
CA SER A 46 -2.46 -6.87 -19.85
C SER A 46 -2.59 -6.72 -21.36
N TYR A 47 -2.58 -5.49 -21.87
CA TYR A 47 -2.59 -5.22 -23.29
C TYR A 47 -1.33 -5.77 -24.01
N ASN A 48 -0.15 -5.57 -23.42
CA ASN A 48 1.10 -6.13 -23.97
C ASN A 48 1.05 -7.68 -24.07
N LYS A 49 0.53 -8.34 -23.04
CA LYS A 49 0.37 -9.79 -23.03
C LYS A 49 -0.63 -10.25 -24.09
N TYR A 50 -1.74 -9.55 -24.27
CA TYR A 50 -2.72 -9.82 -25.30
C TYR A 50 -2.09 -9.75 -26.69
N LEU A 51 -1.34 -8.68 -27.00
CA LEU A 51 -0.66 -8.51 -28.30
C LEU A 51 0.38 -9.61 -28.58
N ASN A 52 1.03 -10.15 -27.55
CA ASN A 52 2.05 -11.19 -27.68
C ASN A 52 1.52 -12.61 -27.47
N GLY A 53 0.21 -12.83 -27.41
CA GLY A 53 -0.41 -14.14 -27.21
C GLY A 53 -0.01 -14.83 -25.90
N LYS A 54 0.35 -14.05 -24.85
CA LYS A 54 0.78 -14.57 -23.54
C LYS A 54 -0.37 -14.66 -22.58
N GLU A 55 -0.41 -15.75 -21.82
CA GLU A 55 -1.42 -15.96 -20.79
C GLU A 55 -1.35 -14.93 -19.65
N HIS A 56 -2.52 -14.55 -19.10
CA HIS A 56 -2.65 -13.59 -18.01
C HIS A 56 -2.56 -14.30 -16.64
N PHE A 57 -1.97 -13.65 -15.67
CA PHE A 57 -1.96 -14.03 -14.24
C PHE A 57 -1.53 -15.46 -13.91
N VAL A 58 -0.63 -16.04 -14.70
CA VAL A 58 -0.09 -17.40 -14.50
C VAL A 58 1.06 -17.44 -13.50
N THR A 59 1.63 -16.30 -13.13
CA THR A 59 2.76 -16.20 -12.18
C THR A 59 2.29 -15.70 -10.82
N TRP A 60 2.99 -16.09 -9.77
CA TRP A 60 2.75 -15.58 -8.42
C TRP A 60 2.79 -14.06 -8.34
N HIS A 61 3.73 -13.40 -9.03
CA HIS A 61 3.76 -11.94 -9.17
C HIS A 61 2.46 -11.39 -9.78
N GLY A 62 2.00 -11.99 -10.88
CA GLY A 62 0.78 -11.53 -11.55
C GLY A 62 -0.47 -11.71 -10.70
N GLN A 63 -0.60 -12.83 -9.99
CA GLN A 63 -1.74 -13.12 -9.11
C GLN A 63 -1.74 -12.22 -7.87
N THR A 64 -0.61 -12.11 -7.16
CA THR A 64 -0.48 -11.24 -5.98
C THR A 64 -0.59 -9.77 -6.36
N GLY A 65 -0.09 -9.37 -7.54
CA GLY A 65 -0.23 -8.02 -8.08
C GLY A 65 -1.68 -7.65 -8.34
N LEU A 66 -2.45 -8.53 -9.01
CA LEU A 66 -3.87 -8.33 -9.23
C LEU A 66 -4.63 -8.22 -7.89
N LEU A 67 -4.36 -9.14 -6.96
CA LEU A 67 -4.97 -9.11 -5.63
C LEU A 67 -4.65 -7.80 -4.90
N THR A 68 -3.42 -7.31 -5.01
CA THR A 68 -3.00 -6.02 -4.42
C THR A 68 -3.80 -4.85 -5.00
N VAL A 69 -4.01 -4.80 -6.33
CA VAL A 69 -4.77 -3.73 -6.98
C VAL A 69 -6.25 -3.75 -6.55
N VAL A 70 -6.86 -4.94 -6.51
CA VAL A 70 -8.25 -5.10 -6.02
C VAL A 70 -8.33 -4.65 -4.57
N TYR A 71 -7.41 -5.09 -3.73
CA TYR A 71 -7.38 -4.74 -2.31
C TYR A 71 -7.18 -3.24 -2.09
N ALA A 72 -6.27 -2.59 -2.83
CA ALA A 72 -6.06 -1.14 -2.78
C ALA A 72 -7.31 -0.35 -3.21
N SER A 73 -8.06 -0.85 -4.20
CA SER A 73 -9.34 -0.27 -4.63
C SER A 73 -10.37 -0.30 -3.50
N LEU A 74 -10.52 -1.45 -2.84
CA LEU A 74 -11.40 -1.59 -1.66
C LEU A 74 -10.95 -0.69 -0.50
N GLN A 75 -9.65 -0.54 -0.29
CA GLN A 75 -9.09 0.37 0.72
C GLN A 75 -9.41 1.85 0.42
N CYS A 76 -9.38 2.27 -0.84
CA CYS A 76 -9.82 3.61 -1.23
C CYS A 76 -11.30 3.84 -0.89
N MET A 77 -12.17 2.87 -1.16
CA MET A 77 -13.59 2.94 -0.76
C MET A 77 -13.75 3.02 0.76
N GLY A 78 -13.02 2.20 1.52
CA GLY A 78 -12.98 2.28 2.99
C GLY A 78 -12.51 3.63 3.51
N GLY A 79 -11.58 4.28 2.80
CA GLY A 79 -11.13 5.64 3.09
C GLY A 79 -12.23 6.70 2.87
N LEU A 80 -13.09 6.54 1.86
CA LEU A 80 -14.25 7.42 1.65
C LEU A 80 -15.23 7.34 2.82
N VAL A 81 -15.46 6.16 3.39
CA VAL A 81 -16.30 6.00 4.58
C VAL A 81 -15.74 6.80 5.77
N LEU A 82 -14.41 6.90 5.90
CA LEU A 82 -13.78 7.73 6.94
C LEU A 82 -13.94 9.24 6.70
N LEU A 83 -14.05 9.68 5.44
CA LEU A 83 -14.36 11.07 5.09
C LEU A 83 -15.82 11.41 5.34
N TYR A 84 -16.72 10.43 5.15
CA TYR A 84 -18.16 10.58 5.31
C TYR A 84 -18.72 9.57 6.34
N PRO A 85 -18.42 9.73 7.66
CA PRO A 85 -18.76 8.73 8.69
C PRO A 85 -20.28 8.48 8.83
N LYS A 86 -21.09 9.40 8.35
CA LYS A 86 -22.57 9.28 8.33
C LYS A 86 -23.06 8.08 7.50
N LEU A 87 -22.26 7.57 6.58
CA LEU A 87 -22.56 6.38 5.78
C LEU A 87 -22.60 5.10 6.64
N MET A 88 -21.91 5.08 7.78
CA MET A 88 -21.80 3.92 8.67
C MET A 88 -22.31 4.26 10.08
N LYS A 89 -23.61 4.50 10.21
CA LYS A 89 -24.24 4.98 11.45
C LYS A 89 -23.98 4.12 12.69
N ASN A 90 -23.79 2.81 12.53
CA ASN A 90 -23.62 1.85 13.62
C ASN A 90 -22.14 1.63 14.02
N TRP A 91 -21.20 2.37 13.42
CA TRP A 91 -19.77 2.18 13.64
C TRP A 91 -19.13 3.43 14.27
N THR A 92 -18.35 3.23 15.34
CA THR A 92 -17.57 4.35 15.90
C THR A 92 -16.42 4.70 14.99
N LEU A 93 -16.12 5.99 14.88
CA LEU A 93 -15.02 6.49 14.05
C LEU A 93 -13.66 5.87 14.45
N SER A 94 -13.47 5.55 15.74
CA SER A 94 -12.26 4.88 16.24
C SER A 94 -12.10 3.47 15.67
N LYS A 95 -13.19 2.69 15.65
CA LYS A 95 -13.18 1.34 15.05
C LYS A 95 -12.90 1.39 13.54
N LEU A 96 -13.58 2.30 12.83
CA LEU A 96 -13.37 2.48 11.39
C LEU A 96 -11.91 2.83 11.06
N LYS A 97 -11.29 3.73 11.83
CA LYS A 97 -9.85 4.06 11.66
C LYS A 97 -8.94 2.88 11.93
N LEU A 98 -9.23 2.11 12.98
CA LEU A 98 -8.45 0.91 13.31
C LEU A 98 -8.51 -0.11 12.17
N TYR A 99 -9.72 -0.44 11.71
CA TYR A 99 -9.90 -1.40 10.61
C TYR A 99 -9.26 -0.90 9.30
N HIS A 100 -9.43 0.36 8.95
CA HIS A 100 -8.80 0.93 7.77
C HIS A 100 -7.26 0.89 7.86
N ALA A 101 -6.68 1.21 9.01
CA ALA A 101 -5.23 1.19 9.20
C ALA A 101 -4.66 -0.23 9.20
N THR A 102 -5.30 -1.18 9.90
CA THR A 102 -4.83 -2.57 9.96
C THR A 102 -5.00 -3.30 8.63
N SER A 103 -6.15 -3.14 7.97
CA SER A 103 -6.35 -3.69 6.64
C SER A 103 -5.46 -3.00 5.61
N GLY A 104 -5.24 -1.68 5.72
CA GLY A 104 -4.28 -0.95 4.87
C GLY A 104 -2.85 -1.47 5.00
N LEU A 105 -2.42 -1.85 6.21
CA LEU A 105 -1.14 -2.51 6.43
C LEU A 105 -1.05 -3.85 5.68
N ILE A 106 -2.08 -4.68 5.78
CA ILE A 106 -2.13 -5.97 5.07
C ILE A 106 -2.01 -5.75 3.56
N GLY A 107 -2.77 -4.82 3.00
CA GLY A 107 -2.70 -4.48 1.57
C GLY A 107 -1.34 -3.95 1.15
N TYR A 108 -0.68 -3.16 1.99
CA TYR A 108 0.67 -2.66 1.74
C TYR A 108 1.71 -3.79 1.72
N LEU A 109 1.66 -4.70 2.70
CA LEU A 109 2.55 -5.86 2.78
C LEU A 109 2.36 -6.80 1.57
N LEU A 110 1.11 -6.99 1.14
CA LEU A 110 0.80 -7.75 -0.07
C LEU A 110 1.43 -7.09 -1.32
N GLY A 111 1.38 -5.77 -1.41
CA GLY A 111 2.05 -5.01 -2.46
C GLY A 111 3.58 -5.16 -2.44
N CYS A 112 4.19 -5.09 -1.25
CA CYS A 112 5.63 -5.33 -1.09
C CYS A 112 6.01 -6.77 -1.52
N ALA A 113 5.21 -7.76 -1.13
CA ALA A 113 5.41 -9.15 -1.54
C ALA A 113 5.30 -9.31 -3.07
N SER A 114 4.31 -8.68 -3.70
CA SER A 114 4.19 -8.67 -5.16
C SER A 114 5.39 -8.03 -5.84
N LEU A 115 5.91 -6.91 -5.33
CA LEU A 115 7.13 -6.27 -5.85
C LEU A 115 8.33 -7.22 -5.76
N MET A 116 8.52 -7.88 -4.61
CA MET A 116 9.62 -8.84 -4.43
C MET A 116 9.52 -10.01 -5.41
N LEU A 117 8.34 -10.56 -5.61
CA LEU A 117 8.11 -11.61 -6.61
C LEU A 117 8.39 -11.12 -8.04
N GLY A 118 8.07 -9.86 -8.34
CA GLY A 118 8.39 -9.24 -9.63
C GLY A 118 9.89 -9.09 -9.86
N MET A 119 10.65 -8.74 -8.82
CA MET A 119 12.12 -8.66 -8.87
C MET A 119 12.80 -10.02 -8.98
N CYS A 120 12.13 -11.11 -8.60
CA CYS A 120 12.58 -12.49 -8.84
C CYS A 120 12.24 -12.99 -10.26
N SER A 121 11.52 -12.23 -11.08
CA SER A 121 11.22 -12.63 -12.47
C SER A 121 12.49 -12.69 -13.32
N LEU A 122 12.50 -13.59 -14.31
CA LEU A 122 13.64 -13.75 -15.21
C LEU A 122 14.00 -12.43 -15.88
N TRP A 123 13.01 -11.67 -16.35
CA TRP A 123 13.25 -10.37 -17.00
C TRP A 123 13.98 -9.40 -16.08
N PHE A 124 13.55 -9.28 -14.82
CA PHE A 124 14.17 -8.33 -13.89
C PHE A 124 15.57 -8.80 -13.47
N SER A 125 15.76 -10.08 -13.13
CA SER A 125 17.04 -10.63 -12.68
C SER A 125 18.11 -10.67 -13.78
N THR A 126 17.72 -10.67 -15.06
CA THR A 126 18.65 -10.53 -16.18
C THR A 126 18.98 -9.06 -16.50
N SER A 127 18.05 -8.14 -16.24
CA SER A 127 18.23 -6.71 -16.51
C SER A 127 18.95 -5.98 -15.37
N VAL A 128 18.71 -6.39 -14.12
CA VAL A 128 19.33 -5.81 -12.92
C VAL A 128 20.11 -6.89 -12.22
N THR A 129 21.44 -6.77 -12.23
CA THR A 129 22.36 -7.80 -11.73
C THR A 129 23.27 -7.29 -10.62
N GLY A 130 23.97 -8.19 -9.93
CA GLY A 130 24.95 -7.87 -8.92
C GLY A 130 24.35 -7.15 -7.71
N ILE A 131 25.11 -6.20 -7.14
CA ILE A 131 24.74 -5.46 -5.93
C ILE A 131 23.44 -4.68 -6.10
N SER A 132 23.14 -4.19 -7.31
CA SER A 132 21.93 -3.42 -7.62
C SER A 132 20.67 -4.22 -7.41
N TRP A 133 20.68 -5.52 -7.72
CA TRP A 133 19.54 -6.41 -7.47
C TRP A 133 19.26 -6.53 -5.95
N TYR A 134 20.30 -6.75 -5.14
CA TYR A 134 20.15 -6.85 -3.68
C TYR A 134 19.66 -5.54 -3.07
N LEU A 135 20.21 -4.39 -3.50
CA LEU A 135 19.76 -3.08 -3.02
C LEU A 135 18.30 -2.80 -3.36
N THR A 136 17.88 -3.17 -4.57
CA THR A 136 16.48 -3.00 -4.99
C THR A 136 15.55 -3.88 -4.18
N MET A 137 15.95 -5.14 -3.92
CA MET A 137 15.19 -6.10 -3.09
C MET A 137 15.06 -5.65 -1.64
N LEU A 138 16.09 -4.97 -1.12
CA LEU A 138 16.11 -4.46 0.26
C LEU A 138 15.05 -3.33 0.47
N CYS A 139 14.74 -2.53 -0.56
CA CYS A 139 13.80 -1.41 -0.44
C CYS A 139 12.40 -1.82 0.06
N PRO A 140 11.67 -2.78 -0.54
CA PRO A 140 10.36 -3.20 -0.04
C PRO A 140 10.45 -3.87 1.33
N ILE A 141 11.55 -4.53 1.66
CA ILE A 141 11.77 -5.15 2.98
C ILE A 141 11.86 -4.05 4.05
N LEU A 142 12.76 -3.08 3.88
CA LEU A 142 12.96 -2.01 4.85
C LEU A 142 11.70 -1.15 5.00
N THR A 143 11.05 -0.78 3.89
CA THR A 143 9.83 0.02 3.96
C THR A 143 8.68 -0.74 4.62
N SER A 144 8.56 -2.05 4.41
CA SER A 144 7.55 -2.87 5.09
C SER A 144 7.77 -2.93 6.60
N LEU A 145 9.02 -3.09 7.06
CA LEU A 145 9.36 -3.08 8.48
C LEU A 145 9.05 -1.73 9.14
N VAL A 146 9.41 -0.61 8.49
CA VAL A 146 9.11 0.73 8.99
C VAL A 146 7.61 0.95 9.12
N ILE A 147 6.84 0.64 8.08
CA ILE A 147 5.38 0.84 8.09
C ILE A 147 4.71 -0.07 9.12
N MET A 148 5.13 -1.34 9.20
CA MET A 148 4.60 -2.28 10.20
C MET A 148 4.84 -1.79 11.62
N ASN A 149 6.05 -1.33 11.94
CA ASN A 149 6.39 -0.76 13.25
C ASN A 149 5.52 0.46 13.56
N GLN A 150 5.35 1.37 12.62
CA GLN A 150 4.57 2.60 12.84
C GLN A 150 3.09 2.35 13.03
N VAL A 151 2.48 1.47 12.22
CA VAL A 151 1.06 1.11 12.39
C VAL A 151 0.86 0.37 13.72
N SER A 152 1.76 -0.53 14.07
CA SER A 152 1.71 -1.25 15.35
C SER A 152 1.78 -0.28 16.54
N ASN A 153 2.72 0.65 16.54
CA ASN A 153 2.87 1.64 17.61
C ASN A 153 1.67 2.59 17.70
N ALA A 154 1.13 3.04 16.57
CA ALA A 154 0.02 3.97 16.54
C ALA A 154 -1.30 3.37 17.05
N TYR A 155 -1.55 2.09 16.81
CA TYR A 155 -2.85 1.46 17.01
C TYR A 155 -2.86 0.31 18.03
N LEU A 156 -1.77 -0.46 18.13
CA LEU A 156 -1.70 -1.62 19.02
C LEU A 156 -1.08 -1.28 20.38
N TYR A 157 -0.05 -0.45 20.42
CA TYR A 157 0.63 -0.09 21.68
C TYR A 157 -0.21 0.85 22.54
N ARG A 158 -0.95 1.79 21.97
CA ARG A 158 -1.85 2.70 22.72
C ARG A 158 -2.94 1.98 23.50
N LYS A 159 -3.39 0.81 23.07
CA LYS A 159 -4.39 0.02 23.80
C LYS A 159 -3.86 -0.59 25.09
N ARG A 160 -2.53 -0.71 25.26
CA ARG A 160 -1.92 -1.28 26.49
C ARG A 160 -1.71 -0.28 27.60
N ILE A 161 -1.79 1.02 27.32
CA ILE A 161 -1.46 2.10 28.28
C ILE A 161 -2.74 2.78 28.84
N GLN A 162 -3.90 2.50 28.28
CA GLN A 162 -5.18 2.96 28.87
C GLN A 162 -5.80 1.79 29.64
N PRO A 163 -5.82 1.88 31.00
CA PRO A 163 -6.54 0.91 31.87
C PRO A 163 -8.05 0.99 31.64
#